data_dc72d87805147caf897220c5a19b5115
#
_entry.id   dc72d87805147caf897220c5a19b5115
#
_cell.length_a   1.000
_cell.length_b   1.000
_cell.length_c   1.000
_cell.angle_alpha   90.00
_cell.angle_beta   90.00
_cell.angle_gamma   90.00
#
_symmetry.space_group_name_H-M   'P 1'
#
loop_
_entity.id
_entity.type
_entity.pdbx_description
1 polymer ?
#
loop_
_entity_poly.entity_id
_entity_poly.type
_entity_poly.pdbx_seq_one_letter_code
_entity_poly.pdbx_strand_id
1 'polypeptide(L)'
;MPLRKTRKTSTEVIRKAYKFQSIPTEEQKVMFARTFGCVRYLYNRMLDDKSKAYRYFGENLNLTPAWYKHISCCRWLADVDALALANVQLNLNTAFQNFFKKRAKYPKFKKKNDHHDSYTTNVVNGNISYRTSDKYMYVTLPKIPGELMVKNHRPVKQGGNLKSVTVSREPSGKYYISLLFEYTKVKAVHNIDPDNAIGLDMSMRSFYC
;
A
#
# COMPACT_ATOMS: atom_id res chain seq x y z
N MET A 1 16.04 35.22 37.75
CA MET A 1 16.36 34.39 36.53
C MET A 1 15.07 33.88 35.94
N PRO A 2 14.68 34.22 34.69
CA PRO A 2 13.46 33.71 34.13
C PRO A 2 13.69 32.26 33.63
N LEU A 3 12.79 31.37 34.06
CA LEU A 3 12.76 29.97 33.70
C LEU A 3 12.65 29.83 32.16
N ARG A 4 13.65 29.19 31.54
CA ARG A 4 13.71 28.88 30.12
C ARG A 4 12.57 27.92 29.80
N LYS A 5 11.48 28.39 29.16
CA LYS A 5 10.38 27.55 28.70
C LYS A 5 10.95 26.52 27.74
N THR A 6 10.93 25.24 28.13
CA THR A 6 11.30 24.11 27.28
C THR A 6 10.36 24.09 26.07
N ARG A 7 10.91 24.23 24.87
CA ARG A 7 10.19 24.10 23.58
C ARG A 7 9.61 22.71 23.49
N LYS A 8 8.29 22.60 23.46
CA LYS A 8 7.61 21.33 23.14
C LYS A 8 7.87 21.04 21.67
N THR A 9 8.77 20.11 21.38
CA THR A 9 8.95 19.55 20.02
C THR A 9 7.87 18.51 19.77
N SER A 10 6.96 18.76 18.82
CA SER A 10 6.04 17.73 18.33
C SER A 10 6.67 16.97 17.18
N THR A 11 6.62 15.65 17.21
CA THR A 11 7.06 14.79 16.11
C THR A 11 5.89 14.50 15.19
N GLU A 12 6.08 14.69 13.90
CA GLU A 12 5.12 14.36 12.85
C GLU A 12 5.62 13.15 12.05
N VAL A 13 4.73 12.19 11.81
CA VAL A 13 5.01 11.03 10.98
C VAL A 13 4.57 11.32 9.55
N ILE A 14 5.53 11.36 8.62
CA ILE A 14 5.28 11.60 7.21
C ILE A 14 5.45 10.29 6.45
N ARG A 15 4.44 9.94 5.63
CA ARG A 15 4.48 8.78 4.74
C ARG A 15 4.72 9.23 3.31
N LYS A 16 5.71 8.62 2.64
CA LYS A 16 6.04 8.92 1.26
C LYS A 16 6.19 7.64 0.46
N ALA A 17 5.47 7.57 -0.65
CA ALA A 17 5.57 6.46 -1.60
C ALA A 17 6.47 6.83 -2.78
N TYR A 18 7.34 5.88 -3.18
CA TYR A 18 8.20 6.00 -4.35
C TYR A 18 7.83 4.89 -5.33
N LYS A 19 7.29 5.26 -6.50
CA LYS A 19 6.95 4.33 -7.58
C LYS A 19 8.09 4.27 -8.60
N PHE A 20 8.53 3.06 -8.92
CA PHE A 20 9.60 2.78 -9.86
C PHE A 20 9.15 1.73 -10.88
N GLN A 21 9.71 1.76 -12.09
CA GLN A 21 9.53 0.69 -13.06
C GLN A 21 10.42 -0.49 -12.66
N SER A 22 9.85 -1.70 -12.59
CA SER A 22 10.59 -2.94 -12.36
C SER A 22 10.76 -3.74 -13.64
N ILE A 23 11.82 -4.56 -13.68
CA ILE A 23 12.19 -5.43 -14.79
C ILE A 23 12.22 -6.86 -14.25
N PRO A 24 11.07 -7.52 -14.11
CA PRO A 24 11.01 -8.90 -13.61
C PRO A 24 11.51 -9.90 -14.66
N THR A 25 12.14 -10.99 -14.17
CA THR A 25 12.43 -12.19 -14.97
C THR A 25 11.14 -12.93 -15.33
N GLU A 26 11.21 -13.89 -16.26
CA GLU A 26 10.02 -14.66 -16.63
C GLU A 26 9.45 -15.45 -15.45
N GLU A 27 10.31 -16.04 -14.61
CA GLU A 27 9.89 -16.73 -13.39
C GLU A 27 9.18 -15.79 -12.41
N GLN A 28 9.69 -14.58 -12.24
CA GLN A 28 9.07 -13.56 -11.38
C GLN A 28 7.72 -13.10 -11.94
N LYS A 29 7.59 -12.97 -13.28
CA LYS A 29 6.31 -12.64 -13.93
C LYS A 29 5.25 -13.71 -13.66
N VAL A 30 5.63 -15.00 -13.74
CA VAL A 30 4.73 -16.11 -13.41
C VAL A 30 4.26 -16.02 -11.96
N MET A 31 5.18 -15.78 -11.02
CA MET A 31 4.83 -15.66 -9.59
C MET A 31 3.97 -14.42 -9.31
N PHE A 32 4.23 -13.29 -9.98
CA PHE A 32 3.37 -12.10 -9.89
C PHE A 32 1.96 -12.38 -10.42
N ALA A 33 1.85 -13.00 -11.59
CA ALA A 33 0.55 -13.35 -12.18
C ALA A 33 -0.25 -14.29 -11.24
N ARG A 34 0.43 -15.27 -10.63
CA ARG A 34 -0.15 -16.15 -9.62
C ARG A 34 -0.64 -15.38 -8.41
N THR A 35 0.19 -14.49 -7.87
CA THR A 35 -0.15 -13.66 -6.70
C THR A 35 -1.34 -12.74 -7.00
N PHE A 36 -1.38 -12.07 -8.16
CA PHE A 36 -2.52 -11.26 -8.59
C PHE A 36 -3.81 -12.09 -8.69
N GLY A 37 -3.70 -13.31 -9.24
CA GLY A 37 -4.81 -14.26 -9.30
C GLY A 37 -5.35 -14.61 -7.91
N CYS A 38 -4.46 -14.97 -6.99
CA CYS A 38 -4.80 -15.32 -5.60
C CYS A 38 -5.48 -14.16 -4.86
N VAL A 39 -4.92 -12.97 -4.95
CA VAL A 39 -5.46 -11.74 -4.33
C VAL A 39 -6.86 -11.42 -4.87
N ARG A 40 -7.06 -11.50 -6.19
CA ARG A 40 -8.35 -11.25 -6.82
C ARG A 40 -9.38 -12.30 -6.44
N TYR A 41 -9.00 -13.58 -6.49
CA TYR A 41 -9.90 -14.69 -6.10
C TYR A 41 -10.33 -14.53 -4.65
N LEU A 42 -9.38 -14.35 -3.73
CA LEU A 42 -9.68 -14.22 -2.31
C LEU A 42 -10.58 -13.03 -2.01
N TYR A 43 -10.32 -11.87 -2.65
CA TYR A 43 -11.18 -10.69 -2.51
C TYR A 43 -12.62 -11.00 -2.91
N ASN A 44 -12.79 -11.62 -4.08
CA ASN A 44 -14.11 -11.95 -4.60
C ASN A 44 -14.81 -12.99 -3.73
N ARG A 45 -14.09 -14.01 -3.28
CA ARG A 45 -14.64 -15.05 -2.40
C ARG A 45 -15.10 -14.46 -1.07
N MET A 46 -14.27 -13.65 -0.43
CA MET A 46 -14.62 -12.99 0.83
C MET A 46 -15.81 -12.02 0.67
N LEU A 47 -15.88 -11.31 -0.45
CA LEU A 47 -17.01 -10.43 -0.75
C LEU A 47 -18.31 -11.24 -0.94
N ASP A 48 -18.26 -12.34 -1.67
CA ASP A 48 -19.42 -13.23 -1.90
C ASP A 48 -19.93 -13.82 -0.59
N ASP A 49 -19.02 -14.41 0.21
CA ASP A 49 -19.37 -15.04 1.47
C ASP A 49 -19.98 -14.02 2.47
N LYS A 50 -19.40 -12.80 2.59
CA LYS A 50 -19.97 -11.73 3.40
C LYS A 50 -21.35 -11.29 2.91
N SER A 51 -21.50 -11.14 1.60
CA SER A 51 -22.78 -10.72 1.01
C SER A 51 -23.87 -11.76 1.20
N LYS A 52 -23.54 -13.04 1.07
CA LYS A 52 -24.46 -14.16 1.28
C LYS A 52 -24.85 -14.29 2.75
N ALA A 53 -23.87 -14.25 3.67
CA ALA A 53 -24.14 -14.32 5.10
C ALA A 53 -25.10 -13.23 5.57
N TYR A 54 -24.87 -12.00 5.12
CA TYR A 54 -25.77 -10.90 5.44
C TYR A 54 -27.16 -11.06 4.83
N ARG A 55 -27.25 -11.48 3.56
CA ARG A 55 -28.53 -11.64 2.84
C ARG A 55 -29.40 -12.73 3.42
N TYR A 56 -28.81 -13.87 3.80
CA TYR A 56 -29.59 -15.05 4.24
C TYR A 56 -29.75 -15.13 5.75
N PHE A 57 -28.79 -14.60 6.51
CA PHE A 57 -28.76 -14.77 7.97
C PHE A 57 -28.75 -13.45 8.74
N GLY A 58 -28.59 -12.31 8.06
CA GLY A 58 -28.42 -11.00 8.72
C GLY A 58 -27.07 -10.85 9.44
N GLU A 59 -26.13 -11.78 9.24
CA GLU A 59 -24.88 -11.86 10.00
C GLU A 59 -23.72 -11.17 9.30
N ASN A 60 -22.86 -10.52 10.09
CA ASN A 60 -21.61 -9.95 9.58
C ASN A 60 -20.48 -10.98 9.68
N LEU A 61 -20.27 -11.74 8.61
CA LEU A 61 -19.23 -12.74 8.53
C LEU A 61 -17.83 -12.10 8.51
N ASN A 62 -16.93 -12.55 9.40
CA ASN A 62 -15.56 -12.05 9.49
C ASN A 62 -14.52 -13.17 9.39
N LEU A 63 -14.44 -13.83 8.22
CA LEU A 63 -13.45 -14.87 7.95
C LEU A 63 -12.09 -14.25 7.62
N THR A 64 -11.01 -14.90 8.05
CA THR A 64 -9.64 -14.47 7.77
C THR A 64 -9.09 -15.19 6.54
N PRO A 65 -8.06 -14.64 5.85
CA PRO A 65 -7.37 -15.35 4.77
C PRO A 65 -6.80 -16.71 5.19
N ALA A 66 -6.41 -16.87 6.46
CA ALA A 66 -5.94 -18.13 7.00
C ALA A 66 -7.02 -19.22 6.94
N TRP A 67 -8.26 -18.87 7.29
CA TRP A 67 -9.38 -19.80 7.20
C TRP A 67 -9.57 -20.36 5.78
N TYR A 68 -9.48 -19.50 4.75
CA TYR A 68 -9.61 -19.93 3.35
C TYR A 68 -8.51 -20.88 2.91
N LYS A 69 -7.29 -20.76 3.45
CA LYS A 69 -6.19 -21.69 3.14
C LYS A 69 -6.43 -23.13 3.63
N HIS A 70 -7.25 -23.30 4.66
CA HIS A 70 -7.59 -24.62 5.19
C HIS A 70 -8.67 -25.34 4.38
N ILE A 71 -9.42 -24.62 3.53
CA ILE A 71 -10.40 -25.23 2.64
C ILE A 71 -9.65 -26.02 1.56
N SER A 72 -10.02 -27.28 1.37
CA SER A 72 -9.32 -28.22 0.48
C SER A 72 -9.14 -27.69 -0.94
N CYS A 73 -10.14 -27.04 -1.50
CA CYS A 73 -10.10 -26.45 -2.85
C CYS A 73 -9.28 -25.15 -2.95
N CYS A 74 -8.81 -24.57 -1.83
CA CYS A 74 -8.12 -23.29 -1.79
C CYS A 74 -6.69 -23.39 -1.23
N ARG A 75 -6.14 -24.59 -1.04
CA ARG A 75 -4.77 -24.80 -0.49
C ARG A 75 -3.68 -24.07 -1.29
N TRP A 76 -3.87 -23.88 -2.57
CA TRP A 76 -2.98 -23.12 -3.45
C TRP A 76 -2.79 -21.65 -3.05
N LEU A 77 -3.66 -21.11 -2.20
CA LEU A 77 -3.45 -19.78 -1.59
C LEU A 77 -2.22 -19.74 -0.66
N ALA A 78 -1.72 -20.88 -0.21
CA ALA A 78 -0.50 -20.96 0.62
C ALA A 78 0.79 -20.76 -0.21
N ASP A 79 0.73 -20.87 -1.52
CA ASP A 79 1.88 -20.74 -2.41
C ASP A 79 2.34 -19.29 -2.57
N VAL A 80 1.48 -18.33 -2.22
CA VAL A 80 1.78 -16.90 -2.32
C VAL A 80 1.97 -16.25 -0.94
N ASP A 81 2.44 -15.02 -0.94
CA ASP A 81 2.72 -14.28 0.29
C ASP A 81 1.47 -14.10 1.16
N ALA A 82 1.60 -14.53 2.41
CA ALA A 82 0.52 -14.45 3.40
C ALA A 82 0.12 -13.01 3.74
N LEU A 83 1.07 -12.07 3.74
CA LEU A 83 0.80 -10.66 4.01
C LEU A 83 0.08 -10.00 2.84
N ALA A 84 0.36 -10.43 1.60
CA ALA A 84 -0.42 -9.99 0.45
C ALA A 84 -1.89 -10.41 0.57
N LEU A 85 -2.16 -11.63 1.05
CA LEU A 85 -3.52 -12.10 1.30
C LEU A 85 -4.17 -11.37 2.50
N ALA A 86 -3.42 -11.08 3.57
CA ALA A 86 -3.93 -10.31 4.72
C ALA A 86 -4.38 -8.89 4.29
N ASN A 87 -3.64 -8.25 3.39
CA ASN A 87 -4.03 -6.94 2.84
C ASN A 87 -5.34 -7.00 2.02
N VAL A 88 -5.71 -8.16 1.46
CA VAL A 88 -7.02 -8.34 0.81
C VAL A 88 -8.16 -8.10 1.81
N GLN A 89 -8.06 -8.70 2.99
CA GLN A 89 -9.07 -8.52 4.05
C GLN A 89 -9.16 -7.05 4.50
N LEU A 90 -8.01 -6.40 4.71
CA LEU A 90 -7.97 -4.99 5.09
C LEU A 90 -8.61 -4.10 4.02
N ASN A 91 -8.31 -4.35 2.76
CA ASN A 91 -8.86 -3.60 1.63
C ASN A 91 -10.39 -3.80 1.51
N LEU A 92 -10.87 -5.03 1.67
CA LEU A 92 -12.30 -5.33 1.66
C LEU A 92 -13.02 -4.66 2.83
N ASN A 93 -12.46 -4.74 4.04
CA ASN A 93 -13.02 -4.09 5.22
C ASN A 93 -13.07 -2.55 5.04
N THR A 94 -12.02 -1.96 4.49
CA THR A 94 -11.99 -0.52 4.16
C THR A 94 -13.06 -0.16 3.12
N ALA A 95 -13.26 -1.00 2.11
CA ALA A 95 -14.30 -0.79 1.10
C ALA A 95 -15.71 -0.79 1.72
N PHE A 96 -16.00 -1.73 2.62
CA PHE A 96 -17.26 -1.75 3.37
C PHE A 96 -17.41 -0.54 4.31
N GLN A 97 -16.36 -0.15 5.03
CA GLN A 97 -16.39 1.04 5.87
C GLN A 97 -16.71 2.31 5.07
N ASN A 98 -16.11 2.46 3.89
CA ASN A 98 -16.40 3.59 3.01
C ASN A 98 -17.84 3.56 2.46
N PHE A 99 -18.37 2.38 2.18
CA PHE A 99 -19.78 2.20 1.79
C PHE A 99 -20.72 2.63 2.91
N PHE A 100 -20.54 2.13 4.13
CA PHE A 100 -21.39 2.49 5.28
C PHE A 100 -21.28 3.98 5.66
N LYS A 101 -20.11 4.58 5.48
CA LYS A 101 -19.92 6.03 5.65
C LYS A 101 -20.41 6.86 4.47
N LYS A 102 -21.08 6.24 3.48
CA LYS A 102 -21.61 6.90 2.25
C LYS A 102 -20.53 7.62 1.41
N ARG A 103 -19.25 7.21 1.56
CA ARG A 103 -18.12 7.76 0.80
C ARG A 103 -17.88 7.03 -0.52
N ALA A 104 -18.35 5.78 -0.64
CA ALA A 104 -18.23 4.95 -1.84
C ALA A 104 -19.47 4.10 -2.05
N LYS A 105 -19.63 3.57 -3.28
CA LYS A 105 -20.66 2.58 -3.61
C LYS A 105 -20.31 1.22 -3.00
N TYR A 106 -21.29 0.29 -3.01
CA TYR A 106 -21.09 -1.08 -2.56
C TYR A 106 -19.89 -1.75 -3.25
N PRO A 107 -19.06 -2.51 -2.52
CA PRO A 107 -17.90 -3.19 -3.10
C PRO A 107 -18.28 -4.08 -4.28
N LYS A 108 -17.50 -4.02 -5.37
CA LYS A 108 -17.72 -4.82 -6.58
C LYS A 108 -16.71 -5.94 -6.69
N PHE A 109 -17.10 -7.03 -7.37
CA PHE A 109 -16.18 -8.09 -7.75
C PHE A 109 -15.08 -7.56 -8.69
N LYS A 110 -13.85 -7.97 -8.44
CA LYS A 110 -12.69 -7.65 -9.29
C LYS A 110 -12.65 -8.59 -10.51
N LYS A 111 -12.48 -8.04 -11.70
CA LYS A 111 -12.38 -8.79 -12.95
C LYS A 111 -10.92 -8.87 -13.42
N LYS A 112 -10.58 -9.92 -14.18
CA LYS A 112 -9.25 -10.06 -14.78
C LYS A 112 -8.97 -8.99 -15.84
N ASN A 113 -10.02 -8.55 -16.52
CA ASN A 113 -9.94 -7.59 -17.63
C ASN A 113 -9.97 -6.11 -17.18
N ASP A 114 -10.02 -5.84 -15.86
CA ASP A 114 -9.94 -4.45 -15.36
C ASP A 114 -8.52 -3.87 -15.51
N HIS A 115 -7.57 -4.69 -16.03
CA HIS A 115 -6.19 -4.33 -16.38
C HIS A 115 -5.36 -3.65 -15.28
N HIS A 116 -5.81 -3.69 -14.03
CA HIS A 116 -5.11 -3.16 -12.86
C HIS A 116 -4.81 -4.28 -11.87
N ASP A 117 -3.82 -5.11 -12.23
CA ASP A 117 -3.34 -6.14 -11.31
C ASP A 117 -2.36 -5.51 -10.32
N SER A 118 -2.65 -5.64 -9.03
CA SER A 118 -1.75 -5.18 -7.97
C SER A 118 -1.94 -5.97 -6.68
N TYR A 119 -0.87 -6.09 -5.90
CA TYR A 119 -0.91 -6.55 -4.52
C TYR A 119 0.05 -5.75 -3.66
N THR A 120 -0.27 -5.64 -2.38
CA THR A 120 0.58 -4.98 -1.39
C THR A 120 1.01 -6.00 -0.35
N THR A 121 2.30 -5.97 0.01
CA THR A 121 2.87 -6.74 1.11
C THR A 121 3.53 -5.80 2.11
N ASN A 122 3.42 -6.13 3.40
CA ASN A 122 3.95 -5.30 4.48
C ASN A 122 5.34 -5.80 4.88
N VAL A 123 6.16 -4.89 5.40
CA VAL A 123 7.45 -5.25 6.00
C VAL A 123 7.21 -5.73 7.42
N VAL A 124 7.55 -7.00 7.67
CA VAL A 124 7.46 -7.65 8.99
C VAL A 124 8.71 -8.51 9.18
N ASN A 125 9.42 -8.30 10.28
CA ASN A 125 10.61 -9.09 10.64
C ASN A 125 11.67 -9.21 9.53
N GLY A 126 11.86 -8.14 8.74
CA GLY A 126 12.89 -8.12 7.70
C GLY A 126 12.59 -8.98 6.46
N ASN A 127 11.33 -9.40 6.24
CA ASN A 127 10.90 -10.21 5.10
C ASN A 127 11.08 -9.53 3.73
N ILE A 128 11.30 -8.23 3.72
CA ILE A 128 11.57 -7.43 2.52
C ILE A 128 12.85 -6.64 2.74
N SER A 129 13.77 -6.73 1.80
CA SER A 129 14.99 -5.94 1.80
C SER A 129 15.16 -5.24 0.44
N TYR A 130 15.95 -4.18 0.42
CA TYR A 130 16.35 -3.52 -0.81
C TYR A 130 17.79 -3.03 -0.71
N ARG A 131 18.49 -3.06 -1.84
CA ARG A 131 19.80 -2.45 -2.01
C ARG A 131 19.80 -1.55 -3.24
N THR A 132 20.48 -0.45 -3.16
CA THR A 132 20.54 0.54 -4.25
C THR A 132 21.93 0.51 -4.88
N SER A 133 21.96 0.51 -6.19
CA SER A 133 23.13 0.78 -7.03
C SER A 133 22.84 2.04 -7.87
N ASP A 134 23.82 2.54 -8.62
CA ASP A 134 23.69 3.81 -9.36
C ASP A 134 22.45 3.85 -10.28
N LYS A 135 22.31 2.86 -11.15
CA LYS A 135 21.23 2.79 -12.16
C LYS A 135 20.04 1.94 -11.72
N TYR A 136 20.26 1.02 -10.78
CA TYR A 136 19.26 0.02 -10.40
C TYR A 136 19.14 -0.08 -8.89
N MET A 137 17.95 -0.49 -8.46
CA MET A 137 17.67 -0.96 -7.12
C MET A 137 17.25 -2.42 -7.22
N TYR A 138 17.64 -3.22 -6.26
CA TYR A 138 17.30 -4.63 -6.15
C TYR A 138 16.45 -4.83 -4.92
N VAL A 139 15.29 -5.45 -5.09
CA VAL A 139 14.31 -5.63 -4.00
C VAL A 139 14.02 -7.12 -3.84
N THR A 140 14.18 -7.64 -2.63
CA THR A 140 13.78 -9.00 -2.27
C THR A 140 12.36 -8.99 -1.73
N LEU A 141 11.49 -9.84 -2.29
CA LEU A 141 10.09 -9.94 -1.92
C LEU A 141 9.75 -11.36 -1.46
N PRO A 142 8.84 -11.54 -0.49
CA PRO A 142 8.40 -12.85 -0.05
C PRO A 142 7.81 -13.68 -1.19
N LYS A 143 8.20 -14.96 -1.28
CA LYS A 143 7.73 -15.91 -2.29
C LYS A 143 8.05 -15.56 -3.74
N ILE A 144 8.86 -14.53 -3.99
CA ILE A 144 9.35 -14.18 -5.32
C ILE A 144 10.80 -14.65 -5.42
N PRO A 145 11.18 -15.44 -6.45
CA PRO A 145 12.54 -15.94 -6.60
C PRO A 145 13.54 -14.81 -6.89
N GLY A 146 14.67 -14.84 -6.20
CA GLY A 146 15.76 -13.88 -6.40
C GLY A 146 15.41 -12.43 -6.06
N GLU A 147 16.23 -11.52 -6.56
CA GLU A 147 16.04 -10.09 -6.39
C GLU A 147 15.32 -9.49 -7.61
N LEU A 148 14.33 -8.67 -7.36
CA LEU A 148 13.62 -7.91 -8.39
C LEU A 148 14.46 -6.69 -8.80
N MET A 149 14.86 -6.60 -10.04
CA MET A 149 15.56 -5.45 -10.59
C MET A 149 14.58 -4.30 -10.87
N VAL A 150 14.95 -3.11 -10.42
CA VAL A 150 14.11 -1.90 -10.46
C VAL A 150 14.93 -0.73 -11.00
N LYS A 151 14.38 0.04 -11.93
CA LYS A 151 15.04 1.24 -12.46
C LYS A 151 15.08 2.36 -11.43
N ASN A 152 16.27 2.75 -11.00
CA ASN A 152 16.46 3.81 -10.02
C ASN A 152 16.56 5.18 -10.72
N HIS A 153 15.43 5.80 -11.04
CA HIS A 153 15.40 7.09 -11.73
C HIS A 153 15.40 8.31 -10.79
N ARG A 154 15.29 8.08 -9.49
CA ARG A 154 15.33 9.12 -8.46
C ARG A 154 15.78 8.55 -7.12
N PRO A 155 16.56 9.30 -6.33
CA PRO A 155 17.02 8.82 -5.03
C PRO A 155 15.86 8.68 -4.04
N VAL A 156 15.90 7.62 -3.24
CA VAL A 156 15.05 7.47 -2.07
C VAL A 156 15.67 8.27 -0.93
N LYS A 157 14.87 9.09 -0.26
CA LYS A 157 15.34 9.86 0.90
C LYS A 157 15.81 8.90 2.00
N GLN A 158 17.02 9.14 2.52
CA GLN A 158 17.57 8.36 3.63
C GLN A 158 16.82 8.59 4.95
N GLY A 159 16.98 7.66 5.90
CA GLY A 159 16.40 7.76 7.24
C GLY A 159 14.90 7.41 7.30
N GLY A 160 14.32 6.84 6.24
CA GLY A 160 12.95 6.34 6.24
C GLY A 160 12.86 4.86 6.54
N ASN A 161 11.84 4.45 7.28
CA ASN A 161 11.51 3.05 7.54
C ASN A 161 10.58 2.52 6.44
N LEU A 162 11.00 1.49 5.69
CA LEU A 162 10.13 0.83 4.70
C LEU A 162 8.99 0.13 5.43
N LYS A 163 7.75 0.42 5.06
CA LYS A 163 6.53 -0.12 5.70
C LYS A 163 5.82 -1.15 4.84
N SER A 164 5.71 -0.88 3.56
CA SER A 164 5.05 -1.79 2.63
C SER A 164 5.57 -1.61 1.21
N VAL A 165 5.35 -2.64 0.42
CA VAL A 165 5.68 -2.68 -1.00
C VAL A 165 4.44 -3.07 -1.78
N THR A 166 4.11 -2.30 -2.82
CA THR A 166 3.04 -2.63 -3.76
C THR A 166 3.64 -2.94 -5.11
N VAL A 167 3.36 -4.13 -5.62
CA VAL A 167 3.70 -4.53 -6.98
C VAL A 167 2.46 -4.37 -7.85
N SER A 168 2.61 -3.77 -9.03
CA SER A 168 1.51 -3.58 -9.98
C SER A 168 1.95 -3.88 -11.40
N ARG A 169 0.99 -4.35 -12.21
CA ARG A 169 1.14 -4.50 -13.66
C ARG A 169 0.14 -3.58 -14.35
N GLU A 170 0.62 -2.78 -15.28
CA GLU A 170 -0.21 -1.91 -16.10
C GLU A 170 -0.71 -2.62 -17.38
N PRO A 171 -1.75 -2.08 -18.06
CA PRO A 171 -2.26 -2.63 -19.33
C PRO A 171 -1.19 -2.75 -20.41
N SER A 172 -0.18 -1.91 -20.37
CA SER A 172 1.00 -1.95 -21.26
C SER A 172 1.91 -3.16 -21.05
N GLY A 173 1.61 -4.03 -20.07
CA GLY A 173 2.45 -5.15 -19.66
C GLY A 173 3.64 -4.77 -18.80
N LYS A 174 3.86 -3.47 -18.52
CA LYS A 174 4.96 -2.99 -17.67
C LYS A 174 4.65 -3.23 -16.20
N TYR A 175 5.69 -3.60 -15.45
CA TYR A 175 5.61 -3.80 -14.01
C TYR A 175 6.17 -2.60 -13.26
N TYR A 176 5.54 -2.27 -12.15
CA TYR A 176 5.95 -1.21 -11.26
C TYR A 176 5.98 -1.70 -9.82
N ILE A 177 6.88 -1.13 -9.06
CA ILE A 177 6.98 -1.32 -7.62
C ILE A 177 6.84 0.05 -6.93
N SER A 178 6.01 0.10 -5.89
CA SER A 178 5.85 1.28 -5.05
C SER A 178 6.29 0.94 -3.64
N LEU A 179 7.31 1.65 -3.16
CA LEU A 179 7.89 1.50 -1.83
C LEU A 179 7.33 2.59 -0.93
N LEU A 180 6.63 2.22 0.14
CA LEU A 180 6.08 3.15 1.12
C LEU A 180 7.04 3.30 2.29
N PHE A 181 7.60 4.49 2.44
CA PHE A 181 8.47 4.84 3.57
C PHE A 181 7.75 5.74 4.57
N GLU A 182 8.09 5.54 5.82
CA GLU A 182 7.66 6.36 6.94
C GLU A 182 8.87 7.11 7.52
N TYR A 183 8.75 8.43 7.62
CA TYR A 183 9.77 9.32 8.15
C TYR A 183 9.25 10.03 9.39
N THR A 184 10.10 10.17 10.39
CA THR A 184 9.82 11.02 11.55
C THR A 184 10.41 12.39 11.32
N LYS A 185 9.57 13.43 11.31
CA LYS A 185 10.00 14.82 11.20
C LYS A 185 9.72 15.53 12.51
N VAL A 186 10.74 16.18 13.04
CA VAL A 186 10.55 17.11 14.16
C VAL A 186 9.91 18.38 13.59
N LYS A 187 8.70 18.70 14.04
CA LYS A 187 8.03 19.93 13.65
C LYS A 187 8.64 21.07 14.45
N ALA A 188 9.32 21.97 13.78
CA ALA A 188 9.67 23.24 14.39
C ALA A 188 8.36 24.00 14.65
N VAL A 189 8.04 24.24 15.91
CA VAL A 189 6.94 25.15 16.25
C VAL A 189 7.45 26.55 15.98
N HIS A 190 7.09 27.11 14.84
CA HIS A 190 7.22 28.54 14.61
C HIS A 190 6.06 29.23 15.34
N ASN A 191 6.34 29.95 16.40
CA ASN A 191 5.39 30.92 16.91
C ASN A 191 5.30 32.03 15.87
N ILE A 192 4.26 31.97 15.04
CA ILE A 192 3.91 33.06 14.13
C ILE A 192 3.35 34.15 15.03
N ASP A 193 4.03 35.27 15.08
CA ASP A 193 3.51 36.49 15.70
C ASP A 193 2.41 37.03 14.78
N PRO A 194 1.15 37.10 15.23
CA PRO A 194 0.04 37.56 14.38
C PRO A 194 0.26 38.98 13.85
N ASP A 195 0.99 39.82 14.61
CA ASP A 195 1.26 41.21 14.23
C ASP A 195 2.32 41.35 13.13
N ASN A 196 3.10 40.26 12.89
CA ASN A 196 4.13 40.18 11.87
C ASN A 196 3.78 39.14 10.77
N ALA A 197 2.50 38.75 10.62
CA ALA A 197 2.05 37.80 9.63
C ALA A 197 1.28 38.51 8.51
N ILE A 198 1.67 38.26 7.27
CA ILE A 198 0.97 38.73 6.06
C ILE A 198 0.38 37.51 5.35
N GLY A 199 -0.95 37.53 5.14
CA GLY A 199 -1.64 36.58 4.28
C GLY A 199 -1.58 37.04 2.82
N LEU A 200 -1.10 36.18 1.92
CA LEU A 200 -1.13 36.43 0.47
C LEU A 200 -2.14 35.48 -0.15
N ASP A 201 -3.15 36.01 -0.84
CA ASP A 201 -4.09 35.24 -1.66
C ASP A 201 -3.69 35.40 -3.15
N MET A 202 -3.61 34.28 -3.85
CA MET A 202 -3.28 34.26 -5.27
C MET A 202 -4.54 34.04 -6.11
N SER A 203 -4.92 35.03 -6.88
CA SER A 203 -6.01 34.91 -7.84
C SER A 203 -5.53 34.68 -9.26
N MET A 204 -6.41 34.15 -10.14
CA MET A 204 -6.09 33.94 -11.56
C MET A 204 -5.88 35.27 -12.34
N ARG A 205 -6.29 36.41 -11.78
CA ARG A 205 -6.21 37.74 -12.43
C ARG A 205 -5.08 38.61 -11.88
N SER A 206 -4.64 38.36 -10.64
CA SER A 206 -3.58 39.12 -10.00
C SER A 206 -2.74 38.19 -9.14
N PHE A 207 -1.45 38.48 -9.02
CA PHE A 207 -0.51 37.66 -8.25
C PHE A 207 -0.76 37.80 -6.73
N TYR A 208 -1.36 38.93 -6.34
CA TYR A 208 -1.81 39.22 -4.95
C TYR A 208 -2.90 40.31 -5.00
N CYS A 209 -3.79 40.28 -4.03
CA CYS A 209 -4.80 41.28 -3.78
C CYS A 209 -4.58 41.89 -2.41
#